data_5bcde51b3ff8ca3a59905ebc578b7a82
#
_entry.id   5bcde51b3ff8ca3a59905ebc578b7a82
#
_cell.length_a   1.000
_cell.length_b   1.000
_cell.length_c   1.000
_cell.angle_alpha   90.00
_cell.angle_beta   90.00
_cell.angle_gamma   90.00
#
_symmetry.space_group_name_H-M   'P 1'
#
loop_
_entity.id
_entity.type
_entity.pdbx_description
1 polymer ?
#
loop_
_entity_poly.entity_id
_entity_poly.type
_entity_poly.pdbx_seq_one_letter_code
_entity_poly.pdbx_strand_id
1 'polypeptide(L)'
;NHPPEKLLIGKRLAYWALAKNYGFDSLPYSGPVYDSFEIKNNKVYVNFKFASNGVTSYGKPLNGFEIAGKDKIFYSADASIDPHYSAGENRSVLTLSNKNVPNPLYIRYGWKNYIVGTLYNVEGLPASSFRSYDFD
;
A
#
# COMPACT_ATOMS: atom_id res chain seq x y z
N ASN A 1 -10.87 22.01 -9.53
CA ASN A 1 -11.22 20.78 -8.82
C ASN A 1 -10.93 20.95 -7.33
N HIS A 2 -11.97 21.09 -6.54
CA HIS A 2 -11.85 21.19 -5.07
C HIS A 2 -12.14 19.83 -4.46
N PRO A 3 -11.25 19.26 -3.65
CA PRO A 3 -11.53 18.00 -2.97
C PRO A 3 -12.73 18.17 -2.02
N PRO A 4 -13.69 17.22 -2.04
CA PRO A 4 -14.88 17.30 -1.21
C PRO A 4 -14.57 17.19 0.29
N GLU A 5 -13.54 16.44 0.66
CA GLU A 5 -13.15 16.11 2.04
C GLU A 5 -12.05 17.05 2.59
N LYS A 6 -12.28 18.36 2.55
CA LYS A 6 -11.29 19.37 2.99
C LYS A 6 -10.89 19.21 4.46
N LEU A 7 -11.84 18.88 5.33
CA LEU A 7 -11.56 18.67 6.75
C LEU A 7 -10.60 17.50 6.99
N LEU A 8 -10.80 16.40 6.26
CA LEU A 8 -9.93 15.24 6.36
C LEU A 8 -8.51 15.55 5.89
N ILE A 9 -8.36 16.31 4.80
CA ILE A 9 -7.06 16.76 4.31
C ILE A 9 -6.39 17.66 5.34
N GLY A 10 -7.11 18.63 5.90
CA GLY A 10 -6.59 19.52 6.95
C GLY A 10 -6.12 18.78 8.19
N LYS A 11 -6.89 17.79 8.66
CA LYS A 11 -6.49 16.93 9.80
C LYS A 11 -5.20 16.16 9.52
N ARG A 12 -5.05 15.57 8.33
CA ARG A 12 -3.84 14.84 7.95
C ARG A 12 -2.60 15.73 7.92
N LEU A 13 -2.73 16.94 7.35
CA LEU A 13 -1.65 17.92 7.36
C LEU A 13 -1.29 18.38 8.78
N ALA A 14 -2.29 18.57 9.65
CA ALA A 14 -2.06 18.91 11.06
C ALA A 14 -1.32 17.79 11.80
N TYR A 15 -1.70 16.52 11.62
CA TYR A 15 -0.99 15.38 12.23
C TYR A 15 0.44 15.28 11.75
N TRP A 16 0.68 15.54 10.46
CA TRP A 16 2.03 15.56 9.91
C TRP A 16 2.88 16.66 10.55
N ALA A 17 2.36 17.88 10.66
CA ALA A 17 3.04 18.99 11.30
C ALA A 17 3.29 18.72 12.80
N LEU A 18 2.30 18.22 13.53
CA LEU A 18 2.43 17.88 14.95
C LEU A 18 3.53 16.83 15.17
N ALA A 19 3.55 15.77 14.38
CA ALA A 19 4.56 14.73 14.52
C ALA A 19 5.97 15.20 14.12
N LYS A 20 6.10 15.98 13.04
CA LYS A 20 7.42 16.34 12.50
C LYS A 20 8.02 17.62 13.09
N ASN A 21 7.19 18.59 13.43
CA ASN A 21 7.66 19.92 13.85
C ASN A 21 7.45 20.17 15.34
N TYR A 22 6.51 19.48 15.97
CA TYR A 22 6.12 19.73 17.37
C TYR A 22 6.40 18.56 18.32
N GLY A 23 7.07 17.48 17.84
CA GLY A 23 7.54 16.38 18.68
C GLY A 23 6.46 15.41 19.19
N PHE A 24 5.30 15.36 18.56
CA PHE A 24 4.25 14.39 18.89
C PHE A 24 4.49 13.06 18.17
N ASP A 25 5.58 12.36 18.49
CA ASP A 25 6.09 11.19 17.78
C ASP A 25 5.13 9.98 17.76
N SER A 26 4.17 9.92 18.70
CA SER A 26 3.19 8.85 18.78
C SER A 26 1.98 9.04 17.85
N LEU A 27 1.85 10.19 17.18
CA LEU A 27 0.75 10.43 16.28
C LEU A 27 0.95 9.72 14.93
N PRO A 28 -0.04 8.96 14.45
CA PRO A 28 -0.01 8.38 13.11
C PRO A 28 -0.19 9.51 12.08
N TYR A 29 0.88 9.86 11.39
CA TYR A 29 0.89 10.97 10.42
C TYR A 29 1.00 10.50 8.97
N SER A 30 1.35 9.24 8.73
CA SER A 30 1.50 8.67 7.40
C SER A 30 0.67 7.39 7.25
N GLY A 31 0.08 7.21 6.08
CA GLY A 31 -0.43 5.91 5.66
C GLY A 31 0.71 4.96 5.28
N PRO A 32 0.39 3.72 4.85
CA PRO A 32 1.38 2.77 4.38
C PRO A 32 2.21 3.34 3.24
N VAL A 33 3.52 3.31 3.39
CA VAL A 33 4.48 3.67 2.35
C VAL A 33 5.19 2.39 1.92
N TYR A 34 5.18 2.09 0.63
CA TYR A 34 5.89 0.93 0.09
C TYR A 34 7.37 0.95 0.53
N ASP A 35 7.85 -0.18 1.01
CA ASP A 35 9.23 -0.38 1.41
C ASP A 35 9.93 -1.40 0.51
N SER A 36 9.45 -2.64 0.53
CA SER A 36 10.02 -3.77 -0.18
C SER A 36 8.97 -4.83 -0.46
N PHE A 37 9.36 -5.85 -1.18
CA PHE A 37 8.55 -7.08 -1.29
C PHE A 37 9.45 -8.31 -1.33
N GLU A 38 8.88 -9.44 -1.00
CA GLU A 38 9.48 -10.76 -1.18
C GLU A 38 8.54 -11.66 -1.99
N ILE A 39 9.13 -12.68 -2.65
CA ILE A 39 8.37 -13.63 -3.46
C ILE A 39 8.50 -14.99 -2.81
N LYS A 40 7.37 -15.62 -2.51
CA LYS A 40 7.29 -17.00 -2.03
C LYS A 40 6.16 -17.73 -2.75
N ASN A 41 6.44 -18.89 -3.33
CA ASN A 41 5.45 -19.73 -4.00
C ASN A 41 4.59 -18.95 -5.03
N ASN A 42 5.22 -18.16 -5.89
CA ASN A 42 4.59 -17.33 -6.93
C ASN A 42 3.64 -16.23 -6.40
N LYS A 43 3.68 -15.97 -5.10
CA LYS A 43 3.00 -14.84 -4.46
C LYS A 43 3.99 -13.77 -4.06
N VAL A 44 3.58 -12.52 -4.22
CA VAL A 44 4.30 -11.35 -3.75
C VAL A 44 3.78 -10.98 -2.38
N TYR A 45 4.67 -10.77 -1.42
CA TYR A 45 4.39 -10.29 -0.06
C TYR A 45 4.96 -8.89 0.06
N VAL A 46 4.11 -7.89 0.24
CA VAL A 46 4.50 -6.48 0.19
C VAL A 46 4.66 -5.90 1.59
N ASN A 47 5.84 -5.33 1.86
CA ASN A 47 6.17 -4.67 3.12
C ASN A 47 5.96 -3.16 3.02
N PHE A 48 5.45 -2.57 4.10
CA PHE A 48 5.18 -1.15 4.19
C PHE A 48 5.82 -0.55 5.44
N LYS A 49 6.37 0.65 5.31
CA LYS A 49 6.64 1.57 6.42
C LYS A 49 5.32 2.19 6.90
N PHE A 50 5.28 2.66 8.14
CA PHE A 50 4.10 3.28 8.78
C PHE A 50 2.85 2.37 8.81
N ALA A 51 3.08 1.06 8.91
CA ALA A 51 2.05 0.04 9.03
C ALA A 51 2.44 -1.05 10.06
N SER A 52 3.11 -0.68 11.15
CA SER A 52 3.58 -1.60 12.18
C SER A 52 2.43 -2.41 12.81
N ASN A 53 1.25 -1.82 12.91
CA ASN A 53 0.03 -2.50 13.38
C ASN A 53 -0.70 -3.27 12.26
N GLY A 54 -0.18 -3.23 11.03
CA GLY A 54 -0.72 -3.91 9.87
C GLY A 54 -1.43 -2.99 8.88
N VAL A 55 -1.85 -3.60 7.77
CA VAL A 55 -2.65 -2.96 6.72
C VAL A 55 -4.06 -3.54 6.70
N THR A 56 -5.01 -2.76 6.20
CA THR A 56 -6.42 -3.15 6.13
C THR A 56 -7.10 -2.54 4.91
N SER A 57 -8.15 -3.19 4.43
CA SER A 57 -9.07 -2.62 3.45
C SER A 57 -10.41 -2.20 4.07
N TYR A 58 -10.56 -2.38 5.38
CA TYR A 58 -11.86 -2.23 6.08
C TYR A 58 -12.99 -3.05 5.43
N GLY A 59 -12.68 -4.27 4.99
CA GLY A 59 -13.63 -5.17 4.33
C GLY A 59 -13.98 -4.80 2.90
N LYS A 60 -13.37 -3.78 2.30
CA LYS A 60 -13.57 -3.42 0.90
C LYS A 60 -12.68 -4.27 -0.01
N PRO A 61 -13.10 -4.54 -1.26
CA PRO A 61 -12.23 -5.19 -2.24
C PRO A 61 -10.95 -4.40 -2.46
N LEU A 62 -9.82 -5.11 -2.47
CA LEU A 62 -8.51 -4.52 -2.76
C LEU A 62 -8.35 -4.36 -4.28
N ASN A 63 -8.30 -3.12 -4.74
CA ASN A 63 -8.23 -2.78 -6.14
C ASN A 63 -6.98 -1.96 -6.47
N GLY A 64 -6.62 -1.95 -7.77
CA GLY A 64 -5.57 -1.08 -8.30
C GLY A 64 -4.15 -1.59 -8.13
N PHE A 65 -3.99 -2.85 -7.74
CA PHE A 65 -2.70 -3.54 -7.72
C PHE A 65 -2.45 -4.21 -9.06
N GLU A 66 -1.24 -4.09 -9.56
CA GLU A 66 -0.79 -4.74 -10.79
C GLU A 66 0.61 -5.33 -10.58
N ILE A 67 0.86 -6.48 -11.19
CA ILE A 67 2.14 -7.17 -11.17
C ILE A 67 2.59 -7.50 -12.59
N ALA A 68 3.89 -7.56 -12.80
CA ALA A 68 4.50 -7.95 -14.07
C ALA A 68 5.71 -8.85 -13.87
N GLY A 69 5.98 -9.68 -14.86
CA GLY A 69 7.17 -10.49 -14.97
C GLY A 69 8.31 -9.77 -15.72
N LYS A 70 9.26 -10.55 -16.24
CA LYS A 70 10.41 -10.06 -17.01
C LYS A 70 10.01 -9.33 -18.29
N ASP A 71 8.85 -9.66 -18.86
CA ASP A 71 8.27 -9.05 -20.05
C ASP A 71 7.74 -7.62 -19.82
N LYS A 72 7.66 -7.19 -18.55
CA LYS A 72 7.13 -5.89 -18.13
C LYS A 72 5.66 -5.65 -18.52
N ILE A 73 4.92 -6.72 -18.83
CA ILE A 73 3.47 -6.61 -19.11
C ILE A 73 2.73 -6.69 -17.77
N PHE A 74 2.02 -5.60 -17.43
CA PHE A 74 1.30 -5.50 -16.17
C PHE A 74 -0.10 -6.10 -16.24
N TYR A 75 -0.39 -7.00 -15.32
CA TYR A 75 -1.69 -7.62 -15.12
C TYR A 75 -2.27 -7.21 -13.77
N SER A 76 -3.59 -7.04 -13.72
CA SER A 76 -4.29 -6.80 -12.46
C SER A 76 -4.02 -7.95 -11.49
N ALA A 77 -3.60 -7.64 -10.28
CA ALA A 77 -3.30 -8.66 -9.28
C ALA A 77 -4.53 -9.01 -8.44
N ASP A 78 -4.67 -10.30 -8.14
CA ASP A 78 -5.50 -10.78 -7.05
C ASP A 78 -4.82 -10.40 -5.75
N ALA A 79 -5.42 -9.46 -5.01
CA ALA A 79 -4.86 -8.89 -3.80
C ALA A 79 -5.63 -9.40 -2.57
N SER A 80 -4.90 -9.79 -1.54
CA SER A 80 -5.46 -10.17 -0.23
C SER A 80 -4.54 -9.72 0.89
N ILE A 81 -5.11 -9.57 2.10
CA ILE A 81 -4.33 -9.30 3.31
C ILE A 81 -4.28 -10.59 4.12
N ASP A 82 -3.06 -11.06 4.38
CA ASP A 82 -2.83 -12.21 5.26
C ASP A 82 -2.61 -11.71 6.70
N PRO A 83 -3.57 -11.94 7.62
CA PRO A 83 -3.46 -11.49 9.00
C PRO A 83 -2.52 -12.36 9.83
N HIS A 84 -2.15 -13.53 9.34
CA HIS A 84 -1.30 -14.49 10.05
C HIS A 84 0.17 -14.43 9.63
N TYR A 85 0.47 -13.69 8.58
CA TYR A 85 1.83 -13.51 8.10
C TYR A 85 2.40 -12.20 8.60
N SER A 86 3.52 -12.29 9.31
CA SER A 86 4.29 -11.12 9.72
C SER A 86 5.55 -11.02 8.86
N ALA A 87 5.77 -9.87 8.24
CA ALA A 87 6.99 -9.60 7.51
C ALA A 87 7.62 -8.31 8.05
N GLY A 88 8.84 -8.42 8.56
CA GLY A 88 9.49 -7.32 9.24
C GLY A 88 8.66 -6.84 10.44
N GLU A 89 8.30 -5.56 10.46
CA GLU A 89 7.47 -4.95 11.50
C GLU A 89 5.96 -5.06 11.26
N ASN A 90 5.53 -5.56 10.09
CA ASN A 90 4.11 -5.61 9.73
C ASN A 90 3.42 -6.83 10.35
N ARG A 91 2.31 -6.59 11.05
CA ARG A 91 1.47 -7.65 11.67
C ARG A 91 0.52 -8.32 10.69
N SER A 92 0.28 -7.71 9.54
CA SER A 92 -0.47 -8.28 8.43
C SER A 92 0.17 -7.83 7.13
N VAL A 93 0.17 -8.69 6.11
CA VAL A 93 0.90 -8.45 4.86
C VAL A 93 -0.06 -8.48 3.69
N LEU A 94 0.10 -7.52 2.80
CA LEU A 94 -0.56 -7.52 1.51
C LEU A 94 0.09 -8.59 0.62
N THR A 95 -0.70 -9.51 0.10
CA THR A 95 -0.25 -10.50 -0.87
C THR A 95 -0.85 -10.22 -2.24
N LEU A 96 -0.05 -10.39 -3.29
CA LEU A 96 -0.45 -10.21 -4.68
C LEU A 96 -0.12 -11.46 -5.49
N SER A 97 -1.00 -11.84 -6.40
CA SER A 97 -0.77 -12.93 -7.35
C SER A 97 -1.55 -12.72 -8.64
N ASN A 98 -1.13 -13.38 -9.71
CA ASN A 98 -1.89 -13.50 -10.95
C ASN A 98 -1.40 -14.75 -11.70
N LYS A 99 -2.33 -15.56 -12.22
CA LYS A 99 -2.01 -16.80 -12.96
C LYS A 99 -1.16 -16.58 -14.22
N ASN A 100 -1.27 -15.40 -14.84
CA ASN A 100 -0.49 -15.03 -16.03
C ASN A 100 0.91 -14.53 -15.69
N VAL A 101 1.22 -14.33 -14.40
CA VAL A 101 2.52 -13.84 -13.92
C VAL A 101 3.07 -14.81 -12.87
N PRO A 102 3.52 -16.01 -13.28
CA PRO A 102 4.02 -17.01 -12.33
C PRO A 102 5.32 -16.61 -11.65
N ASN A 103 6.10 -15.72 -12.27
CA ASN A 103 7.36 -15.19 -11.73
C ASN A 103 7.29 -13.66 -11.69
N PRO A 104 6.60 -13.06 -10.72
CA PRO A 104 6.49 -11.61 -10.62
C PRO A 104 7.84 -10.98 -10.28
N LEU A 105 8.17 -9.85 -10.92
CA LEU A 105 9.38 -9.08 -10.69
C LEU A 105 9.08 -7.62 -10.37
N TYR A 106 7.93 -7.13 -10.79
CA TYR A 106 7.54 -5.74 -10.65
C TYR A 106 6.13 -5.65 -10.11
N ILE A 107 5.92 -4.69 -9.23
CA ILE A 107 4.61 -4.37 -8.67
C ILE A 107 4.34 -2.88 -8.76
N ARG A 108 3.08 -2.50 -8.88
CA ARG A 108 2.62 -1.12 -8.76
C ARG A 108 1.20 -1.05 -8.20
N TYR A 109 0.88 0.09 -7.61
CA TYR A 109 -0.41 0.38 -7.03
C TYR A 109 -0.87 1.78 -7.42
N GLY A 110 -2.15 1.89 -7.78
CA GLY A 110 -2.74 3.19 -8.10
C GLY A 110 -2.24 3.79 -9.40
N TRP A 111 -1.78 2.99 -10.36
CA TRP A 111 -1.19 3.43 -11.63
C TRP A 111 -2.25 3.66 -12.71
N LYS A 112 -3.27 4.48 -12.37
CA LYS A 112 -4.39 4.85 -13.26
C LYS A 112 -4.73 6.32 -13.05
N ASN A 113 -5.33 6.96 -14.06
CA ASN A 113 -5.74 8.35 -13.97
C ASN A 113 -6.73 8.62 -12.82
N TYR A 114 -7.53 7.63 -12.48
CA TYR A 114 -8.44 7.67 -11.33
C TYR A 114 -8.53 6.30 -10.67
N ILE A 115 -8.40 6.30 -9.36
CA ILE A 115 -8.60 5.11 -8.52
C ILE A 115 -9.18 5.51 -7.17
N VAL A 116 -10.12 4.73 -6.68
CA VAL A 116 -10.52 4.78 -5.28
C VAL A 116 -9.62 3.80 -4.53
N GLY A 117 -8.65 4.32 -3.79
CA GLY A 117 -7.73 3.52 -2.98
C GLY A 117 -8.46 2.80 -1.87
N THR A 118 -8.12 1.52 -1.64
CA THR A 118 -8.74 0.68 -0.60
C THR A 118 -7.74 0.07 0.36
N LEU A 119 -6.47 0.48 0.28
CA LEU A 119 -5.43 0.07 1.22
C LEU A 119 -5.17 1.18 2.24
N TYR A 120 -5.22 0.82 3.52
CA TYR A 120 -5.00 1.71 4.66
C TYR A 120 -4.11 1.03 5.69
N ASN A 121 -3.47 1.80 6.58
CA ASN A 121 -3.05 1.24 7.86
C ASN A 121 -4.25 1.13 8.82
N VAL A 122 -4.06 0.45 9.94
CA VAL A 122 -5.13 0.29 10.95
C VAL A 122 -5.50 1.60 11.63
N GLU A 123 -4.65 2.62 11.53
CA GLU A 123 -4.91 3.98 12.03
C GLU A 123 -5.82 4.80 11.07
N GLY A 124 -6.22 4.23 9.94
CA GLY A 124 -7.17 4.84 8.99
C GLY A 124 -6.55 5.75 7.94
N LEU A 125 -5.22 5.76 7.81
CA LEU A 125 -4.55 6.56 6.80
C LEU A 125 -4.33 5.75 5.53
N PRO A 126 -4.67 6.29 4.33
CA PRO A 126 -4.57 5.57 3.07
C PRO A 126 -3.12 5.43 2.59
N ALA A 127 -2.84 4.35 1.88
CA ALA A 127 -1.61 4.20 1.13
C ALA A 127 -1.58 5.16 -0.06
N SER A 128 -0.39 5.71 -0.35
CA SER A 128 -0.12 6.40 -1.60
C SER A 128 0.09 5.41 -2.74
N SER A 129 -0.05 5.88 -3.99
CA SER A 129 0.40 5.11 -5.15
C SER A 129 1.90 4.81 -5.06
N PHE A 130 2.31 3.65 -5.56
CA PHE A 130 3.72 3.25 -5.59
C PHE A 130 4.04 2.34 -6.78
N ARG A 131 5.32 2.25 -7.07
CA ARG A 131 5.91 1.27 -7.99
C ARG A 131 7.23 0.74 -7.41
N SER A 132 7.59 -0.50 -7.72
CA SER A 132 8.84 -1.15 -7.28
C SER A 132 10.00 -1.01 -8.28
N TYR A 133 9.87 -0.17 -9.29
CA TYR A 133 10.80 -0.04 -10.42
C TYR A 133 10.93 1.41 -10.87
N ASP A 134 12.04 1.70 -11.59
CA ASP A 134 12.38 3.04 -12.09
C ASP A 134 12.44 3.15 -13.62
N PHE A 135 11.95 2.15 -14.35
CA PHE A 135 11.78 2.27 -15.80
C PHE A 135 10.40 2.80 -16.16
N ASP A 136 10.27 3.46 -17.31
CA ASP A 136 9.03 3.91 -17.91
C ASP A 136 8.46 2.85 -18.87
#